data_b78ed001c187218eee461d72cad6c627
#
_entry.id   b78ed001c187218eee461d72cad6c627
#
_cell.length_a   1.000
_cell.length_b   1.000
_cell.length_c   1.000
_cell.angle_alpha   90.00
_cell.angle_beta   90.00
_cell.angle_gamma   90.00
#
_symmetry.space_group_name_H-M   'P 1'
#
loop_
_entity.id
_entity.type
_entity.pdbx_description
1 polymer ?
#
loop_
_entity_poly.entity_id
_entity_poly.type
_entity_poly.pdbx_seq_one_letter_code
_entity_poly.pdbx_strand_id
1 'polypeptide(L)'
;MTDALPVRLYDARIGTLERTARGGVVLRWSREAIDRWGENSRVLSAGLRVGVDDEQASEAFFGGLLPEGEHIARLAREVKVDRGDVVGLLAEVGADLAGALRVGHLEAQQRDPEKLDIDAVGALLDRASGFLIGGGGSALPGFQRKLTLTRRDGSWWRGNGVIPSTHILKPVAAEYAASVESENYALQVARHAGLLAFETWTETVAGRPVLVVERYDRVDDGDTVRRIHQEDAAQALRLPWGGNDKFEQNNPSATLRGIAGLLDTGRTVFETPYADRLRLARYAAFTIAVGNTDAHAKNFSLLHDDRGRITLAPIYDAASLALAYDATDALALRINGVTRLPDVTADDLVAEATSWGVPGGEARRAIDETLAAVVEATREVPAHPAIESHVPGYIRGQAENLLAGRPARISSTIPLSLRERIGSPQDRDA
;
A
#
# COMPACT_ATOMS: atom_id res chain seq x y z
N MET A 1 30.20 0.15 11.09
CA MET A 1 28.85 -0.29 10.69
C MET A 1 28.04 -0.45 11.98
N THR A 2 26.84 0.11 12.04
CA THR A 2 25.98 -0.02 13.22
C THR A 2 25.38 -1.43 13.20
N ASP A 3 25.67 -2.26 14.21
CA ASP A 3 25.20 -3.65 14.25
C ASP A 3 23.81 -3.78 14.86
N ALA A 4 23.28 -2.69 15.45
CA ALA A 4 22.00 -2.67 16.14
C ALA A 4 21.32 -1.29 16.03
N LEU A 5 20.02 -1.27 15.82
CA LEU A 5 19.21 -0.05 15.71
C LEU A 5 18.06 -0.05 16.72
N PRO A 6 17.88 1.03 17.49
CA PRO A 6 16.70 1.19 18.32
C PRO A 6 15.44 1.20 17.46
N VAL A 7 14.40 0.51 17.92
CA VAL A 7 13.08 0.45 17.28
C VAL A 7 12.05 1.06 18.22
N ARG A 8 11.24 1.97 17.67
CA ARG A 8 10.15 2.64 18.39
C ARG A 8 8.83 2.40 17.66
N LEU A 9 7.81 2.10 18.42
CA LEU A 9 6.41 2.09 17.97
C LEU A 9 5.68 3.21 18.69
N TYR A 10 5.09 4.15 17.94
CA TYR A 10 4.68 5.44 18.50
C TYR A 10 5.86 6.12 19.20
N ASP A 11 5.73 6.39 20.50
CA ASP A 11 6.80 7.00 21.31
C ASP A 11 7.55 6.00 22.20
N ALA A 12 7.09 4.75 22.30
CA ALA A 12 7.70 3.72 23.11
C ALA A 12 8.85 3.00 22.38
N ARG A 13 9.95 2.79 23.09
CA ARG A 13 11.01 1.89 22.61
C ARG A 13 10.55 0.45 22.75
N ILE A 14 10.36 -0.24 21.62
CA ILE A 14 9.91 -1.64 21.63
C ILE A 14 11.05 -2.64 21.64
N GLY A 15 12.25 -2.23 21.25
CA GLY A 15 13.38 -3.14 21.21
C GLY A 15 14.56 -2.60 20.41
N THR A 16 15.37 -3.53 19.93
CA THR A 16 16.56 -3.27 19.10
C THR A 16 16.56 -4.25 17.93
N LEU A 17 16.67 -3.74 16.71
CA LEU A 17 16.87 -4.54 15.50
C LEU A 17 18.37 -4.86 15.36
N GLU A 18 18.71 -6.13 15.33
CA GLU A 18 20.10 -6.60 15.30
C GLU A 18 20.36 -7.50 14.09
N ARG A 19 21.59 -7.43 13.56
CA ARG A 19 22.07 -8.43 12.60
C ARG A 19 22.31 -9.76 13.31
N THR A 20 21.87 -10.85 12.69
CA THR A 20 22.24 -12.19 13.16
C THR A 20 23.60 -12.61 12.60
N ALA A 21 24.21 -13.61 13.22
CA ALA A 21 25.49 -14.16 12.75
C ALA A 21 25.40 -14.78 11.33
N ARG A 22 24.18 -15.05 10.84
CA ARG A 22 23.90 -15.58 9.50
C ARG A 22 23.61 -14.50 8.46
N GLY A 23 23.65 -13.22 8.84
CA GLY A 23 23.39 -12.07 7.97
C GLY A 23 21.92 -11.67 7.86
N GLY A 24 21.00 -12.36 8.55
CA GLY A 24 19.61 -11.95 8.69
C GLY A 24 19.41 -10.89 9.78
N VAL A 25 18.15 -10.60 10.13
CA VAL A 25 17.80 -9.62 11.18
C VAL A 25 16.83 -10.21 12.19
N VAL A 26 16.94 -9.75 13.44
CA VAL A 26 16.04 -10.13 14.53
C VAL A 26 15.71 -8.91 15.39
N LEU A 27 14.44 -8.76 15.74
CA LEU A 27 14.01 -7.79 16.75
C LEU A 27 14.19 -8.40 18.15
N ARG A 28 15.07 -7.80 18.95
CA ARG A 28 15.20 -8.09 20.37
C ARG A 28 14.25 -7.18 21.15
N TRP A 29 13.23 -7.77 21.74
CA TRP A 29 12.21 -7.03 22.44
C TRP A 29 12.71 -6.41 23.75
N SER A 30 12.30 -5.18 24.02
CA SER A 30 12.55 -4.53 25.31
C SER A 30 11.58 -5.05 26.37
N ARG A 31 12.00 -5.01 27.65
CA ARG A 31 11.15 -5.32 28.77
C ARG A 31 9.94 -4.37 28.83
N GLU A 32 10.16 -3.10 28.51
CA GLU A 32 9.11 -2.07 28.44
C GLU A 32 7.97 -2.46 27.47
N ALA A 33 8.31 -2.99 26.29
CA ALA A 33 7.30 -3.44 25.34
C ALA A 33 6.48 -4.62 25.86
N ILE A 34 7.12 -5.58 26.51
CA ILE A 34 6.46 -6.74 27.10
C ILE A 34 5.54 -6.32 28.24
N ASP A 35 6.01 -5.44 29.10
CA ASP A 35 5.23 -4.94 30.25
C ASP A 35 4.05 -4.08 29.80
N ARG A 36 4.18 -3.32 28.71
CA ARG A 36 3.13 -2.45 28.17
C ARG A 36 2.03 -3.19 27.43
N TRP A 37 2.39 -4.12 26.56
CA TRP A 37 1.43 -4.76 25.63
C TRP A 37 1.20 -6.26 25.90
N GLY A 38 2.00 -6.88 26.75
CA GLY A 38 1.96 -8.29 27.06
C GLY A 38 2.67 -9.18 26.02
N GLU A 39 3.12 -10.34 26.46
CA GLU A 39 3.66 -11.36 25.57
C GLU A 39 2.63 -11.81 24.54
N ASN A 40 3.09 -12.12 23.32
CA ASN A 40 2.26 -12.53 22.17
C ASN A 40 1.27 -11.47 21.66
N SER A 41 1.33 -10.22 22.12
CA SER A 41 0.54 -9.13 21.58
C SER A 41 0.84 -8.92 20.07
N ARG A 42 -0.20 -8.52 19.33
CA ARG A 42 -0.14 -8.21 17.90
C ARG A 42 -0.03 -6.71 17.61
N VAL A 43 0.33 -5.90 18.59
CA VAL A 43 0.37 -4.44 18.45
C VAL A 43 1.32 -3.98 17.34
N LEU A 44 2.41 -4.71 17.11
CA LEU A 44 3.36 -4.44 16.03
C LEU A 44 2.97 -5.17 14.73
N SER A 45 2.70 -6.46 14.82
CA SER A 45 2.43 -7.30 13.65
C SER A 45 1.62 -8.53 14.00
N ALA A 46 0.81 -8.99 13.05
CA ALA A 46 0.17 -10.29 13.13
C ALA A 46 1.20 -11.42 13.09
N GLY A 47 2.28 -11.24 12.33
CA GLY A 47 3.35 -12.24 12.13
C GLY A 47 4.48 -12.16 13.13
N LEU A 48 4.79 -10.97 13.68
CA LEU A 48 5.90 -10.74 14.61
C LEU A 48 5.34 -10.33 15.99
N ARG A 49 5.26 -11.28 16.91
CA ARG A 49 4.60 -11.13 18.21
C ARG A 49 5.52 -10.51 19.26
N VAL A 50 4.96 -9.67 20.13
CA VAL A 50 5.69 -9.08 21.25
C VAL A 50 6.30 -10.16 22.14
N GLY A 51 7.59 -9.98 22.45
CA GLY A 51 8.34 -10.89 23.32
C GLY A 51 8.85 -12.16 22.65
N VAL A 52 8.56 -12.36 21.35
CA VAL A 52 9.05 -13.53 20.58
C VAL A 52 10.18 -13.08 19.64
N ASP A 53 11.38 -13.56 19.91
CA ASP A 53 12.56 -13.35 19.05
C ASP A 53 12.49 -14.33 17.87
N ASP A 54 11.95 -13.88 16.74
CA ASP A 54 11.76 -14.68 15.53
C ASP A 54 12.48 -14.01 14.36
N GLU A 55 13.57 -14.64 13.89
CA GLU A 55 14.40 -14.12 12.80
C GLU A 55 13.61 -14.05 11.48
N GLN A 56 12.86 -15.10 11.13
CA GLN A 56 12.09 -15.14 9.90
C GLN A 56 10.96 -14.08 9.88
N ALA A 57 10.26 -13.93 11.01
CA ALA A 57 9.21 -12.90 11.11
C ALA A 57 9.80 -11.49 11.12
N SER A 58 10.96 -11.29 11.77
CA SER A 58 11.67 -10.01 11.75
C SER A 58 12.15 -9.65 10.34
N GLU A 59 12.73 -10.61 9.63
CA GLU A 59 13.18 -10.44 8.24
C GLU A 59 12.02 -10.04 7.31
N ALA A 60 10.90 -10.77 7.36
CA ALA A 60 9.72 -10.46 6.56
C ALA A 60 9.14 -9.08 6.89
N PHE A 61 9.05 -8.74 8.19
CA PHE A 61 8.47 -7.48 8.64
C PHE A 61 9.37 -6.28 8.31
N PHE A 62 10.62 -6.27 8.73
CA PHE A 62 11.53 -5.13 8.56
C PHE A 62 12.02 -4.99 7.12
N GLY A 63 12.28 -6.09 6.43
CA GLY A 63 12.60 -6.08 5.00
C GLY A 63 11.41 -5.59 4.17
N GLY A 64 10.17 -5.96 4.55
CA GLY A 64 8.94 -5.50 3.92
C GLY A 64 8.69 -3.99 3.96
N LEU A 65 9.35 -3.26 4.89
CA LEU A 65 9.29 -1.79 4.97
C LEU A 65 10.14 -1.09 3.91
N LEU A 66 11.08 -1.81 3.29
CA LEU A 66 12.02 -1.25 2.32
C LEU A 66 11.40 -1.20 0.91
N PRO A 67 11.91 -0.34 0.04
CA PRO A 67 11.53 -0.32 -1.38
C PRO A 67 11.89 -1.63 -2.08
N GLU A 68 11.37 -1.82 -3.28
CA GLU A 68 11.59 -3.04 -4.08
C GLU A 68 12.30 -2.73 -5.40
N GLY A 69 12.73 -3.79 -6.10
CA GLY A 69 13.28 -3.73 -7.46
C GLY A 69 14.52 -2.84 -7.57
N GLU A 70 14.54 -1.96 -8.59
CA GLU A 70 15.63 -1.03 -8.83
C GLU A 70 15.74 0.05 -7.75
N HIS A 71 14.66 0.40 -7.05
CA HIS A 71 14.69 1.44 -6.02
C HIS A 71 15.54 1.03 -4.82
N ILE A 72 15.42 -0.20 -4.33
CA ILE A 72 16.30 -0.67 -3.25
C ILE A 72 17.76 -0.76 -3.73
N ALA A 73 18.00 -1.13 -4.99
CA ALA A 73 19.35 -1.16 -5.54
C ALA A 73 19.98 0.24 -5.64
N ARG A 74 19.17 1.26 -6.00
CA ARG A 74 19.60 2.67 -6.02
C ARG A 74 19.88 3.17 -4.62
N LEU A 75 18.96 2.92 -3.66
CA LEU A 75 19.16 3.27 -2.25
C LEU A 75 20.45 2.66 -1.70
N ALA A 76 20.65 1.36 -1.88
CA ALA A 76 21.83 0.63 -1.41
C ALA A 76 23.14 1.22 -1.96
N ARG A 77 23.17 1.56 -3.27
CA ARG A 77 24.33 2.24 -3.87
C ARG A 77 24.59 3.63 -3.29
N GLU A 78 23.52 4.42 -3.06
CA GLU A 78 23.62 5.78 -2.54
C GLU A 78 24.16 5.78 -1.09
N VAL A 79 23.67 4.86 -0.25
CA VAL A 79 24.10 4.75 1.15
C VAL A 79 25.31 3.81 1.35
N LYS A 80 25.80 3.19 0.27
CA LYS A 80 27.00 2.32 0.24
C LYS A 80 26.88 1.09 1.15
N VAL A 81 25.73 0.44 1.14
CA VAL A 81 25.48 -0.83 1.83
C VAL A 81 25.00 -1.89 0.83
N ASP A 82 25.01 -3.16 1.24
CA ASP A 82 24.42 -4.23 0.43
C ASP A 82 22.89 -4.08 0.36
N ARG A 83 22.30 -4.42 -0.78
CA ARG A 83 20.83 -4.36 -0.97
C ARG A 83 20.06 -5.30 -0.04
N GLY A 84 20.70 -6.34 0.49
CA GLY A 84 20.14 -7.26 1.48
C GLY A 84 20.40 -6.82 2.93
N ASP A 85 21.15 -5.74 3.14
CA ASP A 85 21.44 -5.24 4.49
C ASP A 85 20.29 -4.39 5.05
N VAL A 86 19.25 -5.04 5.56
CA VAL A 86 18.06 -4.41 6.15
C VAL A 86 18.43 -3.41 7.24
N VAL A 87 19.40 -3.73 8.11
CA VAL A 87 19.83 -2.82 9.19
C VAL A 87 20.51 -1.59 8.62
N GLY A 88 21.44 -1.76 7.67
CA GLY A 88 22.13 -0.64 7.04
C GLY A 88 21.20 0.29 6.28
N LEU A 89 20.24 -0.27 5.55
CA LEU A 89 19.23 0.51 4.81
C LEU A 89 18.30 1.26 5.76
N LEU A 90 17.76 0.61 6.79
CA LEU A 90 16.86 1.24 7.77
C LEU A 90 17.57 2.28 8.64
N ALA A 91 18.88 2.18 8.83
CA ALA A 91 19.66 3.24 9.50
C ALA A 91 19.53 4.60 8.80
N GLU A 92 19.35 4.61 7.47
CA GLU A 92 19.29 5.82 6.65
C GLU A 92 17.86 6.33 6.41
N VAL A 93 16.89 5.41 6.31
CA VAL A 93 15.51 5.76 5.91
C VAL A 93 14.46 5.44 6.98
N GLY A 94 14.86 4.96 8.15
CA GLY A 94 13.95 4.45 9.18
C GLY A 94 13.20 5.50 9.99
N ALA A 95 13.42 6.81 9.77
CA ALA A 95 12.80 7.86 10.57
C ALA A 95 11.32 8.09 10.23
N ASP A 96 10.90 7.85 8.97
CA ASP A 96 9.51 8.03 8.54
C ASP A 96 9.08 6.89 7.60
N LEU A 97 8.64 5.82 8.20
CA LEU A 97 8.20 4.58 7.54
C LEU A 97 6.68 4.52 7.40
N ALA A 98 6.19 3.45 6.78
CA ALA A 98 4.78 3.08 6.84
C ALA A 98 4.36 2.81 8.30
N GLY A 99 3.17 3.25 8.66
CA GLY A 99 2.65 3.09 10.02
C GLY A 99 3.30 4.01 11.06
N ALA A 100 3.32 3.54 12.29
CA ALA A 100 3.83 4.29 13.45
C ALA A 100 5.26 3.87 13.87
N LEU A 101 5.89 3.01 13.07
CA LEU A 101 7.23 2.52 13.37
C LEU A 101 8.30 3.55 13.01
N ARG A 102 9.33 3.62 13.83
CA ARG A 102 10.57 4.35 13.58
C ARG A 102 11.76 3.50 13.96
N VAL A 103 12.79 3.47 13.11
CA VAL A 103 13.99 2.65 13.28
C VAL A 103 15.22 3.54 13.14
N GLY A 104 16.19 3.41 14.04
CA GLY A 104 17.45 4.13 13.98
C GLY A 104 17.67 5.12 15.11
N HIS A 105 18.83 5.79 15.08
CA HIS A 105 19.25 6.80 16.05
C HIS A 105 18.66 8.18 15.68
N LEU A 106 17.36 8.32 15.82
CA LEU A 106 16.57 9.43 15.29
C LEU A 106 17.01 10.80 15.81
N GLU A 107 17.36 10.90 17.08
CA GLU A 107 17.75 12.18 17.71
C GLU A 107 19.03 12.77 17.12
N ALA A 108 19.96 11.90 16.70
CA ALA A 108 21.18 12.33 16.03
C ALA A 108 20.97 12.74 14.56
N GLN A 109 19.83 12.41 13.97
CA GLN A 109 19.51 12.63 12.56
C GLN A 109 18.50 13.77 12.34
N GLN A 110 17.82 14.20 13.39
CA GLN A 110 16.84 15.30 13.30
C GLN A 110 17.50 16.62 12.90
N ARG A 111 16.84 17.31 11.96
CA ARG A 111 17.15 18.67 11.55
C ARG A 111 15.87 19.50 11.55
N ASP A 112 16.00 20.82 11.53
CA ASP A 112 14.83 21.69 11.44
C ASP A 112 14.01 21.35 10.18
N PRO A 113 12.67 21.33 10.27
CA PRO A 113 11.81 21.18 9.12
C PRO A 113 12.06 22.30 8.11
N GLU A 114 12.08 21.95 6.83
CA GLU A 114 12.38 22.86 5.72
C GLU A 114 11.14 23.07 4.85
N LYS A 115 10.74 24.35 4.68
CA LYS A 115 9.70 24.70 3.72
C LYS A 115 10.27 24.65 2.31
N LEU A 116 9.56 23.97 1.40
CA LEU A 116 9.98 23.77 0.02
C LEU A 116 9.11 24.62 -0.93
N ASP A 117 9.74 25.27 -1.88
CA ASP A 117 9.06 25.76 -3.08
C ASP A 117 8.91 24.63 -4.12
N ILE A 118 8.20 24.89 -5.20
CA ILE A 118 7.90 23.88 -6.22
C ILE A 118 9.17 23.41 -6.95
N ASP A 119 10.17 24.26 -7.10
CA ASP A 119 11.44 23.92 -7.74
C ASP A 119 12.26 22.99 -6.84
N ALA A 120 12.27 23.25 -5.52
CA ALA A 120 12.90 22.37 -4.54
C ALA A 120 12.21 20.99 -4.48
N VAL A 121 10.88 20.94 -4.58
CA VAL A 121 10.14 19.65 -4.71
C VAL A 121 10.55 18.95 -6.00
N GLY A 122 10.62 19.67 -7.12
CA GLY A 122 11.10 19.16 -8.39
C GLY A 122 12.50 18.55 -8.30
N ALA A 123 13.44 19.27 -7.65
CA ALA A 123 14.80 18.79 -7.43
C ALA A 123 14.87 17.52 -6.56
N LEU A 124 13.96 17.38 -5.59
CA LEU A 124 13.84 16.12 -4.81
C LEU A 124 13.31 14.97 -5.67
N LEU A 125 12.33 15.24 -6.55
CA LEU A 125 11.83 14.25 -7.51
C LEU A 125 12.88 13.87 -8.56
N ASP A 126 13.91 14.68 -8.80
CA ASP A 126 15.01 14.38 -9.73
C ASP A 126 16.08 13.45 -9.15
N ARG A 127 16.13 13.31 -7.84
CA ARG A 127 17.15 12.46 -7.21
C ARG A 127 16.97 11.01 -7.63
N ALA A 128 18.07 10.36 -7.94
CA ALA A 128 18.07 9.00 -8.48
C ALA A 128 17.37 7.97 -7.60
N SER A 129 17.47 8.09 -6.28
CA SER A 129 16.80 7.18 -5.32
C SER A 129 15.34 7.52 -5.07
N GLY A 130 14.93 8.79 -5.28
CA GLY A 130 13.59 9.26 -4.88
C GLY A 130 13.34 9.25 -3.37
N PHE A 131 14.35 8.91 -2.54
CA PHE A 131 14.23 8.85 -1.09
C PHE A 131 14.87 10.08 -0.43
N LEU A 132 14.34 10.44 0.73
CA LEU A 132 14.95 11.41 1.61
C LEU A 132 16.03 10.68 2.44
N ILE A 133 17.29 10.84 2.08
CA ILE A 133 18.43 10.24 2.77
C ILE A 133 19.06 11.26 3.70
N GLY A 134 19.41 10.82 4.92
CA GLY A 134 19.96 11.68 5.97
C GLY A 134 18.93 12.65 6.56
N GLY A 135 19.11 13.08 7.78
CA GLY A 135 18.27 14.10 8.42
C GLY A 135 16.78 13.71 8.53
N GLY A 136 16.48 12.47 8.89
CA GLY A 136 15.11 11.99 8.97
C GLY A 136 14.61 11.36 7.67
N GLY A 137 15.42 10.48 7.08
CA GLY A 137 15.12 9.77 5.84
C GLY A 137 13.83 8.98 5.90
N SER A 138 13.16 8.88 4.76
CA SER A 138 11.88 8.21 4.59
C SER A 138 11.95 7.19 3.46
N ALA A 139 11.32 6.05 3.66
CA ALA A 139 11.04 5.07 2.62
C ALA A 139 9.65 4.49 2.77
N LEU A 140 9.04 4.14 1.65
CA LEU A 140 7.82 3.35 1.60
C LEU A 140 8.02 2.15 0.67
N PRO A 141 7.40 1.01 0.98
CA PRO A 141 7.53 -0.19 0.15
C PRO A 141 6.92 0.00 -1.25
N GLY A 142 7.33 -0.88 -2.18
CA GLY A 142 6.79 -0.96 -3.54
C GLY A 142 7.79 -0.62 -4.64
N PHE A 143 7.40 -0.94 -5.88
CA PHE A 143 8.23 -0.78 -7.08
C PHE A 143 8.16 0.63 -7.69
N GLN A 144 7.07 1.35 -7.46
CA GLN A 144 6.88 2.67 -8.04
C GLN A 144 7.69 3.73 -7.30
N ARG A 145 8.32 4.65 -8.03
CA ARG A 145 9.01 5.81 -7.49
C ARG A 145 8.05 6.69 -6.70
N LYS A 146 8.43 7.07 -5.49
CA LYS A 146 7.62 7.91 -4.61
C LYS A 146 8.49 8.77 -3.71
N LEU A 147 7.99 9.98 -3.44
CA LEU A 147 8.57 10.93 -2.49
C LEU A 147 7.53 11.21 -1.41
N THR A 148 7.95 11.24 -0.14
CA THR A 148 7.06 11.57 0.97
C THR A 148 7.37 12.96 1.51
N LEU A 149 6.35 13.80 1.60
CA LEU A 149 6.45 15.17 2.12
C LEU A 149 5.30 15.47 3.08
N THR A 150 5.48 16.51 3.88
CA THR A 150 4.41 17.07 4.71
C THR A 150 3.78 18.23 3.98
N ARG A 151 2.45 18.32 3.98
CA ARG A 151 1.72 19.49 3.45
C ARG A 151 1.06 20.23 4.60
N ARG A 152 1.40 21.53 4.75
CA ARG A 152 0.80 22.43 5.75
C ARG A 152 0.51 23.79 5.13
N ASP A 153 -0.67 24.31 5.37
CA ASP A 153 -1.11 25.62 4.85
C ASP A 153 -0.87 25.76 3.33
N GLY A 154 -1.16 24.70 2.56
CA GLY A 154 -0.96 24.67 1.12
C GLY A 154 0.51 24.58 0.66
N SER A 155 1.47 24.56 1.58
CA SER A 155 2.91 24.50 1.29
C SER A 155 3.50 23.12 1.53
N TRP A 156 4.51 22.75 0.76
CA TRP A 156 5.28 21.53 0.95
C TRP A 156 6.42 21.72 1.94
N TRP A 157 6.65 20.72 2.77
CA TRP A 157 7.70 20.70 3.79
C TRP A 157 8.45 19.37 3.76
N ARG A 158 9.76 19.44 3.92
CA ARG A 158 10.59 18.31 4.32
C ARG A 158 10.61 18.24 5.84
N GLY A 159 10.06 17.18 6.42
CA GLY A 159 9.90 17.07 7.87
C GLY A 159 11.16 16.76 8.64
N ASN A 160 12.23 16.27 7.97
CA ASN A 160 13.57 16.01 8.52
C ASN A 160 13.58 15.18 9.82
N GLY A 161 12.63 14.20 9.94
CA GLY A 161 12.48 13.34 11.12
C GLY A 161 11.77 13.98 12.30
N VAL A 162 11.47 15.30 12.24
CA VAL A 162 10.71 16.04 13.27
C VAL A 162 9.21 15.96 12.97
N ILE A 163 8.81 16.28 11.73
CA ILE A 163 7.42 16.24 11.29
C ILE A 163 7.24 15.01 10.40
N PRO A 164 6.28 14.10 10.71
CA PRO A 164 5.96 13.00 9.83
C PRO A 164 5.43 13.47 8.48
N SER A 165 5.77 12.77 7.39
CA SER A 165 5.14 13.05 6.09
C SER A 165 3.65 12.77 6.12
N THR A 166 2.87 13.61 5.45
CA THR A 166 1.41 13.49 5.36
C THR A 166 0.94 13.07 3.97
N HIS A 167 1.82 13.16 2.96
CA HIS A 167 1.49 12.87 1.57
C HIS A 167 2.58 12.06 0.88
N ILE A 168 2.16 11.33 -0.14
CA ILE A 168 3.00 10.57 -1.07
C ILE A 168 2.86 11.22 -2.44
N LEU A 169 3.99 11.55 -3.07
CA LEU A 169 4.08 12.08 -4.42
C LEU A 169 4.63 10.98 -5.34
N LYS A 170 3.86 10.56 -6.32
CA LYS A 170 4.22 9.52 -7.31
C LYS A 170 4.45 10.21 -8.67
N PRO A 171 5.69 10.53 -9.05
CA PRO A 171 5.99 11.12 -10.36
C PRO A 171 6.00 10.04 -11.44
N VAL A 172 5.64 10.43 -12.67
CA VAL A 172 5.86 9.63 -13.88
C VAL A 172 6.50 10.49 -14.96
N ALA A 173 7.09 9.87 -15.97
CA ALA A 173 7.51 10.58 -17.15
C ALA A 173 6.30 11.16 -17.90
N ALA A 174 6.48 12.28 -18.62
CA ALA A 174 5.38 13.03 -19.24
C ALA A 174 4.57 12.18 -20.25
N GLU A 175 5.23 11.26 -20.94
CA GLU A 175 4.60 10.30 -21.87
C GLU A 175 3.64 9.33 -21.17
N TYR A 176 3.80 9.07 -19.87
CA TYR A 176 2.95 8.21 -19.09
C TYR A 176 1.90 8.97 -18.25
N ALA A 177 1.63 10.23 -18.56
CA ALA A 177 0.67 11.06 -17.82
C ALA A 177 -0.70 10.37 -17.65
N ALA A 178 -1.16 9.61 -18.65
CA ALA A 178 -2.40 8.86 -18.57
C ALA A 178 -2.41 7.79 -17.46
N SER A 179 -1.25 7.27 -17.02
CA SER A 179 -1.18 6.30 -15.92
C SER A 179 -1.50 6.95 -14.57
N VAL A 180 -0.99 8.16 -14.32
CA VAL A 180 -1.29 8.96 -13.12
C VAL A 180 -2.77 9.30 -13.08
N GLU A 181 -3.33 9.74 -14.20
CA GLU A 181 -4.75 10.08 -14.30
C GLU A 181 -5.64 8.84 -14.15
N SER A 182 -5.22 7.67 -14.67
CA SER A 182 -5.94 6.41 -14.50
C SER A 182 -5.96 5.96 -13.04
N GLU A 183 -4.82 6.04 -12.34
CA GLU A 183 -4.73 5.70 -10.92
C GLU A 183 -5.55 6.69 -10.06
N ASN A 184 -5.42 7.99 -10.30
CA ASN A 184 -6.20 8.99 -9.60
C ASN A 184 -7.71 8.78 -9.82
N TYR A 185 -8.13 8.54 -11.05
CA TYR A 185 -9.54 8.29 -11.36
C TYR A 185 -10.08 7.06 -10.63
N ALA A 186 -9.35 5.94 -10.64
CA ALA A 186 -9.75 4.73 -9.92
C ALA A 186 -9.88 5.00 -8.40
N LEU A 187 -8.95 5.76 -7.80
CA LEU A 187 -9.04 6.16 -6.40
C LEU A 187 -10.21 7.10 -6.11
N GLN A 188 -10.53 8.05 -7.02
CA GLN A 188 -11.71 8.91 -6.90
C GLN A 188 -13.02 8.09 -7.01
N VAL A 189 -13.08 7.10 -7.91
CA VAL A 189 -14.20 6.15 -7.99
C VAL A 189 -14.32 5.35 -6.70
N ALA A 190 -13.20 4.85 -6.14
CA ALA A 190 -13.20 4.14 -4.86
C ALA A 190 -13.70 5.02 -3.70
N ARG A 191 -13.29 6.29 -3.69
CA ARG A 191 -13.75 7.27 -2.69
C ARG A 191 -15.23 7.52 -2.78
N HIS A 192 -15.75 7.75 -3.99
CA HIS A 192 -17.18 7.95 -4.24
C HIS A 192 -17.98 6.71 -3.83
N ALA A 193 -17.46 5.52 -4.07
CA ALA A 193 -18.06 4.25 -3.65
C ALA A 193 -17.87 3.95 -2.13
N GLY A 194 -17.30 4.86 -1.34
CA GLY A 194 -17.14 4.73 0.11
C GLY A 194 -16.08 3.70 0.55
N LEU A 195 -15.13 3.36 -0.32
CA LEU A 195 -14.08 2.38 -0.03
C LEU A 195 -12.82 3.01 0.59
N LEU A 196 -12.65 4.32 0.44
CA LEU A 196 -11.58 5.11 1.06
C LEU A 196 -12.07 6.50 1.43
N ALA A 197 -11.36 7.18 2.33
CA ALA A 197 -11.71 8.51 2.82
C ALA A 197 -10.62 9.57 2.60
N PHE A 198 -9.39 9.17 2.27
CA PHE A 198 -8.28 10.09 2.04
C PHE A 198 -8.37 10.78 0.66
N GLU A 199 -7.70 11.92 0.53
CA GLU A 199 -7.68 12.70 -0.70
C GLU A 199 -6.61 12.22 -1.67
N THR A 200 -6.92 12.32 -2.98
CA THR A 200 -5.94 12.16 -4.05
C THR A 200 -6.19 13.19 -5.14
N TRP A 201 -5.14 13.67 -5.79
CA TRP A 201 -5.23 14.56 -6.94
C TRP A 201 -3.98 14.45 -7.80
N THR A 202 -4.04 15.02 -8.98
CA THR A 202 -2.88 15.15 -9.86
C THR A 202 -2.42 16.59 -9.92
N GLU A 203 -1.11 16.81 -10.00
CA GLU A 203 -0.51 18.13 -10.23
C GLU A 203 0.71 18.00 -11.12
N THR A 204 1.17 19.13 -11.68
CA THR A 204 2.40 19.18 -12.46
C THR A 204 3.50 19.81 -11.61
N VAL A 205 4.57 19.06 -11.34
CA VAL A 205 5.74 19.53 -10.58
C VAL A 205 6.97 19.48 -11.49
N ALA A 206 7.59 20.62 -11.72
CA ALA A 206 8.76 20.77 -12.61
C ALA A 206 8.53 20.11 -13.99
N GLY A 207 7.34 20.32 -14.57
CA GLY A 207 6.96 19.80 -15.88
C GLY A 207 6.56 18.32 -15.91
N ARG A 208 6.47 17.64 -14.77
CA ARG A 208 6.08 16.23 -14.66
C ARG A 208 4.70 16.07 -14.07
N PRO A 209 3.90 15.14 -14.58
CA PRO A 209 2.67 14.71 -13.93
C PRO A 209 3.01 13.93 -12.65
N VAL A 210 2.35 14.31 -11.56
CA VAL A 210 2.53 13.72 -10.23
C VAL A 210 1.17 13.39 -9.65
N LEU A 211 0.97 12.14 -9.23
CA LEU A 211 -0.13 11.77 -8.37
C LEU A 211 0.24 12.09 -6.92
N VAL A 212 -0.59 12.87 -6.26
CA VAL A 212 -0.48 13.16 -4.84
C VAL A 212 -1.53 12.36 -4.08
N VAL A 213 -1.09 11.63 -3.06
CA VAL A 213 -1.94 10.78 -2.22
C VAL A 213 -1.76 11.19 -0.77
N GLU A 214 -2.85 11.55 -0.11
CA GLU A 214 -2.86 11.75 1.34
C GLU A 214 -2.62 10.43 2.06
N ARG A 215 -1.78 10.43 3.08
CA ARG A 215 -1.46 9.22 3.84
C ARG A 215 -2.57 8.92 4.85
N TYR A 216 -3.29 7.81 4.69
CA TYR A 216 -4.32 7.36 5.63
C TYR A 216 -3.76 6.92 6.99
N ASP A 217 -2.46 6.64 7.07
CA ASP A 217 -1.77 6.27 8.31
C ASP A 217 -1.22 7.49 9.07
N ARG A 218 -1.72 8.69 8.73
CA ARG A 218 -1.40 9.97 9.38
C ARG A 218 -2.69 10.70 9.73
N VAL A 219 -2.71 11.31 10.90
CA VAL A 219 -3.78 12.22 11.33
C VAL A 219 -3.13 13.55 11.66
N ASP A 220 -3.37 14.55 10.81
CA ASP A 220 -2.93 15.91 11.01
C ASP A 220 -4.04 16.71 11.71
N ASP A 221 -3.78 17.20 12.93
CA ASP A 221 -4.71 18.04 13.68
C ASP A 221 -4.32 19.54 13.63
N GLY A 222 -3.39 19.89 12.76
CA GLY A 222 -2.86 21.25 12.57
C GLY A 222 -1.62 21.53 13.42
N ASP A 223 -1.60 21.16 14.67
CA ASP A 223 -0.47 21.34 15.58
C ASP A 223 0.52 20.17 15.48
N THR A 224 0.00 18.96 15.43
CA THR A 224 0.79 17.73 15.39
C THR A 224 0.31 16.75 14.31
N VAL A 225 1.23 15.90 13.85
CA VAL A 225 0.91 14.78 12.96
C VAL A 225 1.07 13.49 13.75
N ARG A 226 -0.05 12.82 14.05
CA ARG A 226 -0.06 11.50 14.70
C ARG A 226 0.06 10.39 13.66
N ARG A 227 0.78 9.33 14.04
CA ARG A 227 0.90 8.12 13.22
C ARG A 227 -0.17 7.10 13.63
N ILE A 228 -0.72 6.38 12.65
CA ILE A 228 -1.52 5.18 12.87
C ILE A 228 -0.67 4.00 12.45
N HIS A 229 -0.57 2.96 13.28
CA HIS A 229 0.27 1.81 12.94
C HIS A 229 -0.40 0.92 11.90
N GLN A 230 0.41 0.46 10.95
CA GLN A 230 0.01 -0.48 9.91
C GLN A 230 1.15 -1.41 9.51
N GLU A 231 0.77 -2.53 8.91
CA GLU A 231 1.64 -3.42 8.14
C GLU A 231 0.92 -3.86 6.87
N ASP A 232 1.64 -4.26 5.82
CA ASP A 232 1.01 -4.91 4.67
C ASP A 232 0.79 -6.41 4.92
N ALA A 233 -0.11 -7.04 4.12
CA ALA A 233 -0.45 -8.44 4.34
C ALA A 233 0.72 -9.39 4.02
N ALA A 234 1.70 -8.99 3.19
CA ALA A 234 2.89 -9.81 2.99
C ALA A 234 3.75 -9.86 4.26
N GLN A 235 3.90 -8.73 4.98
CA GLN A 235 4.55 -8.68 6.29
C GLN A 235 3.80 -9.54 7.32
N ALA A 236 2.48 -9.37 7.39
CA ALA A 236 1.61 -10.08 8.34
C ALA A 236 1.58 -11.59 8.12
N LEU A 237 1.62 -12.04 6.86
CA LEU A 237 1.71 -13.45 6.43
C LEU A 237 3.13 -14.00 6.48
N ARG A 238 4.12 -13.17 6.86
CA ARG A 238 5.55 -13.56 6.95
C ARG A 238 6.11 -14.03 5.61
N LEU A 239 5.67 -13.43 4.51
CA LEU A 239 6.17 -13.76 3.18
C LEU A 239 7.62 -13.24 3.01
N PRO A 240 8.47 -13.94 2.26
CA PRO A 240 9.80 -13.43 1.93
C PRO A 240 9.72 -12.06 1.25
N TRP A 241 10.55 -11.12 1.67
CA TRP A 241 10.59 -9.78 1.10
C TRP A 241 11.52 -9.67 -0.11
N GLY A 242 11.36 -8.64 -0.92
CA GLY A 242 12.28 -8.30 -2.02
C GLY A 242 12.12 -9.13 -3.29
N GLY A 243 11.16 -10.07 -3.31
CA GLY A 243 10.88 -10.96 -4.43
C GLY A 243 9.42 -10.95 -4.86
N ASN A 244 9.02 -12.01 -5.56
CA ASN A 244 7.68 -12.19 -6.11
C ASN A 244 6.76 -13.03 -5.21
N ASP A 245 7.15 -13.33 -3.97
CA ASP A 245 6.36 -14.10 -3.01
C ASP A 245 5.04 -13.43 -2.61
N LYS A 246 4.87 -12.16 -2.91
CA LYS A 246 3.62 -11.40 -2.73
C LYS A 246 2.50 -11.79 -3.69
N PHE A 247 2.81 -12.54 -4.77
CA PHE A 247 1.86 -13.07 -5.74
C PHE A 247 1.49 -14.51 -5.41
N GLU A 248 0.20 -14.86 -5.49
CA GLU A 248 -0.29 -16.20 -5.17
C GLU A 248 0.33 -17.30 -6.05
N GLN A 249 0.63 -16.98 -7.31
CA GLN A 249 1.31 -17.94 -8.20
C GLN A 249 2.70 -18.36 -7.72
N ASN A 250 3.38 -17.53 -6.92
CA ASN A 250 4.73 -17.78 -6.44
C ASN A 250 4.73 -18.28 -4.99
N ASN A 251 3.72 -17.87 -4.20
CA ASN A 251 3.60 -18.28 -2.81
C ASN A 251 2.14 -18.58 -2.46
N PRO A 252 1.80 -19.85 -2.13
CA PRO A 252 0.41 -20.27 -1.86
C PRO A 252 -0.15 -19.66 -0.55
N SER A 253 0.67 -19.00 0.27
CA SER A 253 0.21 -18.26 1.45
C SER A 253 -0.28 -16.86 1.11
N ALA A 254 0.11 -16.30 -0.04
CA ALA A 254 -0.31 -15.00 -0.52
C ALA A 254 -1.72 -15.08 -1.14
N THR A 255 -2.76 -15.22 -0.33
CA THR A 255 -4.15 -15.40 -0.79
C THR A 255 -5.10 -14.44 -0.08
N LEU A 256 -6.24 -14.13 -0.72
CA LEU A 256 -7.32 -13.38 -0.06
C LEU A 256 -7.82 -14.10 1.21
N ARG A 257 -7.91 -15.43 1.19
CA ARG A 257 -8.23 -16.23 2.38
C ARG A 257 -7.19 -16.04 3.48
N GLY A 258 -5.90 -16.03 3.16
CA GLY A 258 -4.81 -15.74 4.10
C GLY A 258 -5.00 -14.37 4.75
N ILE A 259 -5.27 -13.34 3.94
CA ILE A 259 -5.54 -11.97 4.41
C ILE A 259 -6.80 -11.93 5.31
N ALA A 260 -7.90 -12.56 4.90
CA ALA A 260 -9.12 -12.65 5.69
C ALA A 260 -8.91 -13.35 7.05
N GLY A 261 -7.97 -14.29 7.12
CA GLY A 261 -7.59 -15.00 8.34
C GLY A 261 -6.84 -14.13 9.36
N LEU A 262 -6.23 -13.02 8.92
CA LEU A 262 -5.54 -12.06 9.79
C LEU A 262 -6.50 -11.10 10.48
N LEU A 263 -7.66 -10.84 9.86
CA LEU A 263 -8.65 -9.86 10.34
C LEU A 263 -9.39 -10.38 11.58
N ASP A 264 -9.48 -9.53 12.59
CA ASP A 264 -10.21 -9.87 13.80
C ASP A 264 -11.72 -9.88 13.56
N THR A 265 -12.39 -10.79 14.25
CA THR A 265 -13.85 -10.77 14.33
C THR A 265 -14.30 -9.69 15.31
N GLY A 266 -15.37 -8.97 14.98
CA GLY A 266 -15.96 -7.96 15.86
C GLY A 266 -16.22 -8.53 17.25
N ARG A 267 -15.84 -7.78 18.29
CA ARG A 267 -15.91 -8.20 19.67
C ARG A 267 -17.03 -7.56 20.47
N THR A 268 -17.74 -6.59 19.88
CA THR A 268 -18.87 -5.94 20.54
C THR A 268 -20.19 -6.46 20.00
N VAL A 269 -21.24 -6.39 20.82
CA VAL A 269 -22.61 -6.81 20.44
C VAL A 269 -23.15 -5.97 19.26
N PHE A 270 -22.52 -4.82 18.98
CA PHE A 270 -22.91 -3.88 17.94
C PHE A 270 -22.07 -3.99 16.66
N GLU A 271 -20.97 -4.78 16.67
CA GLU A 271 -20.13 -4.98 15.51
C GLU A 271 -20.51 -6.30 14.82
N THR A 272 -20.68 -6.25 13.50
CA THR A 272 -20.81 -7.45 12.68
C THR A 272 -19.53 -8.28 12.81
N PRO A 273 -19.62 -9.56 13.21
CA PRO A 273 -18.42 -10.38 13.48
C PRO A 273 -17.44 -10.52 12.33
N TYR A 274 -17.85 -10.18 11.12
CA TYR A 274 -17.08 -10.28 9.87
C TYR A 274 -17.02 -8.95 9.08
N ALA A 275 -17.18 -7.80 9.77
CA ALA A 275 -17.23 -6.49 9.11
C ALA A 275 -16.01 -6.22 8.21
N ASP A 276 -14.79 -6.49 8.68
CA ASP A 276 -13.58 -6.29 7.89
C ASP A 276 -13.44 -7.32 6.75
N ARG A 277 -13.96 -8.54 6.92
CA ARG A 277 -14.02 -9.53 5.84
C ARG A 277 -15.03 -9.11 4.77
N LEU A 278 -16.15 -8.49 5.14
CA LEU A 278 -17.06 -7.85 4.17
C LEU A 278 -16.38 -6.70 3.42
N ARG A 279 -15.59 -5.87 4.13
CA ARG A 279 -14.78 -4.83 3.46
C ARG A 279 -13.78 -5.44 2.48
N LEU A 280 -13.11 -6.53 2.85
CA LEU A 280 -12.21 -7.24 1.94
C LEU A 280 -12.97 -7.78 0.71
N ALA A 281 -14.20 -8.29 0.86
CA ALA A 281 -15.04 -8.70 -0.27
C ALA A 281 -15.41 -7.51 -1.18
N ARG A 282 -15.73 -6.34 -0.60
CA ARG A 282 -15.95 -5.10 -1.35
C ARG A 282 -14.68 -4.67 -2.12
N TYR A 283 -13.50 -4.80 -1.50
CA TYR A 283 -12.23 -4.47 -2.16
C TYR A 283 -11.92 -5.45 -3.30
N ALA A 284 -12.19 -6.74 -3.13
CA ALA A 284 -12.04 -7.72 -4.21
C ALA A 284 -12.97 -7.40 -5.39
N ALA A 285 -14.24 -7.07 -5.12
CA ALA A 285 -15.20 -6.67 -6.16
C ALA A 285 -14.75 -5.40 -6.89
N PHE A 286 -14.30 -4.39 -6.16
CA PHE A 286 -13.75 -3.16 -6.72
C PHE A 286 -12.49 -3.43 -7.57
N THR A 287 -11.57 -4.23 -7.09
CA THR A 287 -10.32 -4.61 -7.78
C THR A 287 -10.63 -5.22 -9.16
N ILE A 288 -11.61 -6.13 -9.22
CA ILE A 288 -12.04 -6.71 -10.50
C ILE A 288 -12.72 -5.67 -11.38
N ALA A 289 -13.63 -4.85 -10.83
CA ALA A 289 -14.33 -3.82 -11.59
C ALA A 289 -13.41 -2.78 -12.21
N VAL A 290 -12.35 -2.33 -11.51
CA VAL A 290 -11.39 -1.36 -12.06
C VAL A 290 -10.34 -1.99 -12.97
N GLY A 291 -10.23 -3.32 -13.01
CA GLY A 291 -9.23 -4.02 -13.82
C GLY A 291 -7.82 -3.97 -13.23
N ASN A 292 -7.69 -3.95 -11.90
CA ASN A 292 -6.39 -3.99 -11.25
C ASN A 292 -5.87 -5.43 -11.15
N THR A 293 -5.05 -5.84 -12.10
CA THR A 293 -4.45 -7.19 -12.14
C THR A 293 -3.25 -7.35 -11.20
N ASP A 294 -2.71 -6.25 -10.65
CA ASP A 294 -1.54 -6.25 -9.76
C ASP A 294 -1.90 -6.12 -8.26
N ALA A 295 -3.15 -6.37 -7.88
CA ALA A 295 -3.58 -6.33 -6.48
C ALA A 295 -3.01 -7.52 -5.68
N HIS A 296 -1.70 -7.51 -5.40
CA HIS A 296 -0.99 -8.54 -4.66
C HIS A 296 -1.05 -8.31 -3.12
N ALA A 297 -0.46 -9.22 -2.32
CA ALA A 297 -0.54 -9.17 -0.86
C ALA A 297 -0.06 -7.84 -0.23
N LYS A 298 0.88 -7.12 -0.86
CA LYS A 298 1.36 -5.81 -0.37
C LYS A 298 0.39 -4.65 -0.65
N ASN A 299 -0.64 -4.85 -1.48
CA ASN A 299 -1.68 -3.84 -1.74
C ASN A 299 -2.86 -3.92 -0.75
N PHE A 300 -2.77 -4.81 0.23
CA PHE A 300 -3.71 -4.93 1.35
C PHE A 300 -2.96 -4.65 2.64
N SER A 301 -3.33 -3.58 3.34
CA SER A 301 -2.74 -3.27 4.64
C SER A 301 -3.69 -3.49 5.79
N LEU A 302 -3.12 -3.72 6.95
CA LEU A 302 -3.78 -3.97 8.22
C LEU A 302 -3.45 -2.83 9.17
N LEU A 303 -4.46 -2.26 9.81
CA LEU A 303 -4.30 -1.27 10.87
C LEU A 303 -4.29 -1.97 12.21
N HIS A 304 -3.40 -1.54 13.10
CA HIS A 304 -3.30 -2.04 14.47
C HIS A 304 -3.68 -0.95 15.45
N ASP A 305 -4.59 -1.25 16.37
CA ASP A 305 -4.84 -0.38 17.51
C ASP A 305 -3.82 -0.65 18.65
N ASP A 306 -3.88 0.16 19.69
CA ASP A 306 -3.00 0.08 20.87
C ASP A 306 -3.19 -1.21 21.71
N ARG A 307 -4.23 -2.00 21.41
CA ARG A 307 -4.54 -3.30 22.03
C ARG A 307 -4.18 -4.48 21.12
N GLY A 308 -3.63 -4.21 19.93
CA GLY A 308 -3.27 -5.22 18.95
C GLY A 308 -4.48 -5.82 18.21
N ARG A 309 -5.63 -5.10 18.16
CA ARG A 309 -6.73 -5.44 17.27
C ARG A 309 -6.34 -5.11 15.84
N ILE A 310 -6.67 -5.99 14.93
CA ILE A 310 -6.35 -5.88 13.50
C ILE A 310 -7.62 -5.60 12.71
N THR A 311 -7.59 -4.53 11.92
CA THR A 311 -8.65 -4.14 10.99
C THR A 311 -8.08 -3.92 9.59
N LEU A 312 -8.91 -3.99 8.55
CA LEU A 312 -8.46 -3.73 7.17
C LEU A 312 -8.25 -2.22 6.96
N ALA A 313 -7.11 -1.84 6.40
CA ALA A 313 -6.84 -0.46 5.99
C ALA A 313 -7.74 -0.04 4.80
N PRO A 314 -7.88 1.26 4.48
CA PRO A 314 -8.51 1.71 3.25
C PRO A 314 -7.82 1.13 2.02
N ILE A 315 -8.54 0.99 0.91
CA ILE A 315 -7.95 0.56 -0.37
C ILE A 315 -6.99 1.64 -0.89
N TYR A 316 -5.89 1.26 -1.46
CA TYR A 316 -4.89 2.12 -2.08
C TYR A 316 -4.25 1.41 -3.29
N ASP A 317 -3.45 2.12 -4.06
CA ASP A 317 -2.69 1.58 -5.20
C ASP A 317 -3.59 0.86 -6.20
N ALA A 318 -4.72 1.50 -6.54
CA ALA A 318 -5.72 0.97 -7.46
C ALA A 318 -5.64 1.69 -8.81
N ALA A 319 -5.41 0.93 -9.87
CA ALA A 319 -5.36 1.46 -11.24
C ALA A 319 -5.95 0.45 -12.23
N SER A 320 -6.40 0.93 -13.39
CA SER A 320 -6.93 0.06 -14.47
C SER A 320 -5.77 -0.57 -15.26
N LEU A 321 -4.98 -1.41 -14.61
CA LEU A 321 -3.76 -2.00 -15.19
C LEU A 321 -4.05 -2.98 -16.34
N ALA A 322 -5.23 -3.59 -16.37
CA ALA A 322 -5.67 -4.40 -17.51
C ALA A 322 -5.73 -3.61 -18.85
N LEU A 323 -5.67 -2.28 -18.79
CA LEU A 323 -5.62 -1.39 -19.95
C LEU A 323 -4.19 -1.03 -20.37
N ALA A 324 -3.16 -1.38 -19.61
CA ALA A 324 -1.77 -1.09 -19.95
C ALA A 324 -1.30 -1.88 -21.19
N TYR A 325 -0.24 -1.39 -21.86
CA TYR A 325 0.28 -1.96 -23.10
C TYR A 325 0.72 -3.43 -22.95
N ASP A 326 1.40 -3.72 -21.86
CA ASP A 326 1.91 -5.05 -21.50
C ASP A 326 1.02 -5.77 -20.48
N ALA A 327 -0.26 -5.34 -20.39
CA ALA A 327 -1.21 -5.89 -19.45
C ALA A 327 -1.33 -7.41 -19.57
N THR A 328 -1.27 -8.06 -18.42
CA THR A 328 -1.64 -9.46 -18.28
C THR A 328 -3.07 -9.56 -17.74
N ASP A 329 -3.82 -10.56 -18.19
CA ASP A 329 -5.10 -10.91 -17.60
C ASP A 329 -4.94 -11.68 -16.27
N ALA A 330 -3.72 -12.08 -15.92
CA ALA A 330 -3.46 -12.88 -14.72
C ALA A 330 -3.69 -12.05 -13.45
N LEU A 331 -4.48 -12.58 -12.54
CA LEU A 331 -4.70 -11.99 -11.23
C LEU A 331 -3.51 -12.24 -10.31
N ALA A 332 -3.08 -11.21 -9.60
CA ALA A 332 -2.06 -11.33 -8.55
C ALA A 332 -2.51 -12.26 -7.40
N LEU A 333 -3.77 -12.14 -7.00
CA LEU A 333 -4.46 -13.05 -6.06
C LEU A 333 -5.71 -13.60 -6.75
N ARG A 334 -5.92 -14.91 -6.66
CA ARG A 334 -7.06 -15.61 -7.28
C ARG A 334 -8.37 -15.26 -6.60
N ILE A 335 -9.46 -15.36 -7.36
CA ILE A 335 -10.82 -15.24 -6.85
C ILE A 335 -11.48 -16.61 -6.99
N ASN A 336 -11.74 -17.32 -5.91
CA ASN A 336 -12.34 -18.66 -5.91
C ASN A 336 -11.61 -19.64 -6.89
N GLY A 337 -10.28 -19.53 -6.94
CA GLY A 337 -9.45 -20.32 -7.86
C GLY A 337 -9.38 -19.79 -9.30
N VAL A 338 -10.19 -18.80 -9.68
CA VAL A 338 -10.09 -18.13 -10.99
C VAL A 338 -8.80 -17.32 -11.05
N THR A 339 -8.01 -17.53 -12.10
CA THR A 339 -6.67 -16.95 -12.27
C THR A 339 -6.62 -15.78 -13.24
N ARG A 340 -7.69 -15.54 -14.01
CA ARG A 340 -7.75 -14.49 -15.03
C ARG A 340 -8.91 -13.54 -14.77
N LEU A 341 -8.63 -12.25 -14.78
CA LEU A 341 -9.59 -11.20 -14.53
C LEU A 341 -10.86 -11.30 -15.41
N PRO A 342 -10.76 -11.50 -16.75
CA PRO A 342 -11.95 -11.53 -17.61
C PRO A 342 -12.89 -12.72 -17.36
N ASP A 343 -12.44 -13.72 -16.61
CA ASP A 343 -13.22 -14.93 -16.36
C ASP A 343 -13.95 -14.89 -14.98
N VAL A 344 -13.66 -13.87 -14.13
CA VAL A 344 -14.28 -13.72 -12.81
C VAL A 344 -15.75 -13.32 -12.94
N THR A 345 -16.60 -13.98 -12.16
CA THR A 345 -18.02 -13.65 -12.00
C THR A 345 -18.33 -13.10 -10.60
N ALA A 346 -19.50 -12.51 -10.41
CA ALA A 346 -19.96 -12.11 -9.08
C ALA A 346 -20.19 -13.34 -8.17
N ASP A 347 -20.52 -14.51 -8.73
CA ASP A 347 -20.66 -15.75 -7.96
C ASP A 347 -19.31 -16.24 -7.43
N ASP A 348 -18.21 -16.06 -8.18
CA ASP A 348 -16.85 -16.36 -7.70
C ASP A 348 -16.46 -15.45 -6.53
N LEU A 349 -16.76 -14.15 -6.60
CA LEU A 349 -16.52 -13.20 -5.51
C LEU A 349 -17.30 -13.59 -4.24
N VAL A 350 -18.57 -14.01 -4.39
CA VAL A 350 -19.39 -14.48 -3.27
C VAL A 350 -18.84 -15.78 -2.69
N ALA A 351 -18.45 -16.75 -3.53
CA ALA A 351 -17.87 -18.01 -3.10
C ALA A 351 -16.56 -17.80 -2.35
N GLU A 352 -15.70 -16.91 -2.84
CA GLU A 352 -14.46 -16.51 -2.18
C GLU A 352 -14.72 -15.93 -0.79
N ALA A 353 -15.62 -14.93 -0.66
CA ALA A 353 -15.97 -14.33 0.63
C ALA A 353 -16.62 -15.33 1.60
N THR A 354 -17.47 -16.22 1.08
CA THR A 354 -18.09 -17.29 1.88
C THR A 354 -17.05 -18.26 2.44
N SER A 355 -15.99 -18.51 1.70
CA SER A 355 -14.87 -19.33 2.15
C SER A 355 -14.13 -18.75 3.38
N TRP A 356 -14.29 -17.47 3.66
CA TRP A 356 -13.75 -16.77 4.83
C TRP A 356 -14.71 -16.75 6.03
N GLY A 357 -15.87 -17.37 5.91
CA GLY A 357 -16.91 -17.40 6.94
C GLY A 357 -17.88 -16.20 6.89
N VAL A 358 -17.93 -15.45 5.79
CA VAL A 358 -18.97 -14.43 5.54
C VAL A 358 -20.22 -15.14 5.05
N PRO A 359 -21.43 -14.88 5.61
CA PRO A 359 -22.67 -15.46 5.09
C PRO A 359 -22.92 -15.08 3.63
N GLY A 360 -23.24 -16.04 2.77
CA GLY A 360 -23.34 -15.83 1.32
C GLY A 360 -24.31 -14.74 0.91
N GLY A 361 -25.45 -14.59 1.61
CA GLY A 361 -26.41 -13.49 1.35
C GLY A 361 -25.86 -12.11 1.69
N GLU A 362 -25.03 -11.97 2.71
CA GLU A 362 -24.37 -10.72 3.08
C GLU A 362 -23.21 -10.41 2.14
N ALA A 363 -22.43 -11.43 1.77
CA ALA A 363 -21.39 -11.27 0.76
C ALA A 363 -21.97 -10.78 -0.57
N ARG A 364 -23.06 -11.43 -1.04
CA ARG A 364 -23.77 -11.02 -2.27
C ARG A 364 -24.20 -9.55 -2.20
N ARG A 365 -24.91 -9.17 -1.14
CA ARG A 365 -25.38 -7.82 -0.96
C ARG A 365 -24.23 -6.81 -0.97
N ALA A 366 -23.16 -7.05 -0.21
CA ALA A 366 -22.02 -6.16 -0.12
C ALA A 366 -21.31 -6.00 -1.48
N ILE A 367 -21.17 -7.08 -2.24
CA ILE A 367 -20.56 -7.07 -3.57
C ILE A 367 -21.45 -6.29 -4.55
N ASP A 368 -22.77 -6.58 -4.61
CA ASP A 368 -23.70 -5.94 -5.53
C ASP A 368 -23.82 -4.43 -5.23
N GLU A 369 -23.90 -4.03 -3.94
CA GLU A 369 -23.88 -2.62 -3.53
C GLU A 369 -22.59 -1.92 -3.98
N THR A 370 -21.44 -2.57 -3.84
CA THR A 370 -20.16 -2.00 -4.26
C THR A 370 -20.11 -1.80 -5.77
N LEU A 371 -20.51 -2.81 -6.54
CA LEU A 371 -20.53 -2.73 -8.00
C LEU A 371 -21.51 -1.67 -8.49
N ALA A 372 -22.70 -1.54 -7.86
CA ALA A 372 -23.67 -0.49 -8.17
C ALA A 372 -23.09 0.91 -7.88
N ALA A 373 -22.44 1.09 -6.72
CA ALA A 373 -21.77 2.34 -6.38
C ALA A 373 -20.63 2.68 -7.35
N VAL A 374 -19.88 1.69 -7.83
CA VAL A 374 -18.86 1.88 -8.88
C VAL A 374 -19.51 2.35 -10.20
N VAL A 375 -20.61 1.75 -10.63
CA VAL A 375 -21.34 2.18 -11.84
C VAL A 375 -21.79 3.64 -11.70
N GLU A 376 -22.34 4.03 -10.55
CA GLU A 376 -22.75 5.40 -10.26
C GLU A 376 -21.55 6.35 -10.26
N ALA A 377 -20.48 6.00 -9.53
CA ALA A 377 -19.27 6.79 -9.45
C ALA A 377 -18.67 7.08 -10.84
N THR A 378 -18.67 6.12 -11.76
CA THR A 378 -18.15 6.35 -13.12
C THR A 378 -19.00 7.33 -13.97
N ARG A 379 -20.17 7.72 -13.51
CA ARG A 379 -21.04 8.74 -14.15
C ARG A 379 -20.84 10.11 -13.55
N GLU A 380 -20.45 10.17 -12.29
CA GLU A 380 -20.38 11.40 -11.49
C GLU A 380 -18.94 11.92 -11.34
N VAL A 381 -17.96 11.03 -11.21
CA VAL A 381 -16.55 11.40 -11.11
C VAL A 381 -16.03 11.89 -12.46
N PRO A 382 -15.58 13.16 -12.58
CA PRO A 382 -15.05 13.67 -13.83
C PRO A 382 -13.74 12.96 -14.20
N ALA A 383 -13.61 12.53 -15.43
CA ALA A 383 -12.40 11.93 -15.95
C ALA A 383 -11.52 12.98 -16.63
N HIS A 384 -10.21 12.88 -16.43
CA HIS A 384 -9.25 13.71 -17.17
C HIS A 384 -9.31 13.37 -18.67
N PRO A 385 -9.18 14.37 -19.60
CA PRO A 385 -9.26 14.13 -21.06
C PRO A 385 -8.33 13.03 -21.57
N ALA A 386 -7.18 12.80 -20.92
CA ALA A 386 -6.24 11.74 -21.30
C ALA A 386 -6.80 10.32 -21.19
N ILE A 387 -7.86 10.10 -20.35
CA ILE A 387 -8.46 8.79 -20.06
C ILE A 387 -9.97 8.75 -20.30
N GLU A 388 -10.61 9.90 -20.55
CA GLU A 388 -12.06 10.09 -20.60
C GLU A 388 -12.80 9.08 -21.49
N SER A 389 -12.26 8.79 -22.67
CA SER A 389 -12.91 7.95 -23.65
C SER A 389 -12.88 6.44 -23.35
N HIS A 390 -12.05 5.99 -22.41
CA HIS A 390 -11.75 4.56 -22.25
C HIS A 390 -11.87 4.05 -20.81
N VAL A 391 -11.20 4.68 -19.86
CA VAL A 391 -11.13 4.16 -18.48
C VAL A 391 -12.50 4.13 -17.79
N PRO A 392 -13.31 5.22 -17.78
CA PRO A 392 -14.64 5.20 -17.17
C PRO A 392 -15.55 4.14 -17.77
N GLY A 393 -15.58 4.04 -19.10
CA GLY A 393 -16.40 3.07 -19.83
C GLY A 393 -16.00 1.63 -19.55
N TYR A 394 -14.70 1.38 -19.44
CA TYR A 394 -14.15 0.07 -19.08
C TYR A 394 -14.59 -0.33 -17.65
N ILE A 395 -14.35 0.50 -16.65
CA ILE A 395 -14.72 0.23 -15.26
C ILE A 395 -16.22 -0.02 -15.14
N ARG A 396 -17.05 0.87 -15.71
CA ARG A 396 -18.50 0.72 -15.71
C ARG A 396 -18.96 -0.58 -16.34
N GLY A 397 -18.45 -0.91 -17.52
CA GLY A 397 -18.86 -2.11 -18.24
C GLY A 397 -18.48 -3.40 -17.52
N GLN A 398 -17.35 -3.46 -16.84
CA GLN A 398 -16.99 -4.59 -15.99
C GLN A 398 -17.96 -4.73 -14.81
N ALA A 399 -18.24 -3.64 -14.09
CA ALA A 399 -19.18 -3.65 -12.97
C ALA A 399 -20.60 -4.05 -13.41
N GLU A 400 -21.09 -3.53 -14.56
CA GLU A 400 -22.39 -3.90 -15.12
C GLU A 400 -22.45 -5.38 -15.56
N ASN A 401 -21.36 -5.95 -16.10
CA ASN A 401 -21.28 -7.37 -16.42
C ASN A 401 -21.40 -8.23 -15.16
N LEU A 402 -20.64 -7.90 -14.11
CA LEU A 402 -20.67 -8.63 -12.84
C LEU A 402 -22.07 -8.57 -12.19
N LEU A 403 -22.70 -7.38 -12.17
CA LEU A 403 -24.08 -7.21 -11.65
C LEU A 403 -25.12 -8.03 -12.44
N ALA A 404 -24.88 -8.21 -13.74
CA ALA A 404 -25.74 -9.03 -14.59
C ALA A 404 -25.44 -10.54 -14.53
N GLY A 405 -24.57 -10.98 -13.61
CA GLY A 405 -24.14 -12.38 -13.48
C GLY A 405 -23.25 -12.88 -14.61
N ARG A 406 -22.67 -11.97 -15.39
CA ARG A 406 -21.74 -12.28 -16.47
C ARG A 406 -20.29 -12.16 -15.98
N PRO A 407 -19.32 -12.83 -16.64
CA PRO A 407 -17.90 -12.59 -16.41
C PRO A 407 -17.51 -11.12 -16.64
N ALA A 408 -16.48 -10.64 -15.93
CA ALA A 408 -15.99 -9.26 -16.00
C ALA A 408 -15.51 -8.84 -17.41
N ARG A 409 -15.35 -9.78 -18.31
CA ARG A 409 -14.87 -9.59 -19.68
C ARG A 409 -15.59 -8.43 -20.38
N ILE A 410 -14.82 -7.45 -20.84
CA ILE A 410 -15.26 -6.46 -21.79
C ILE A 410 -14.56 -6.72 -23.13
N SER A 411 -15.37 -6.86 -24.18
CA SER A 411 -14.89 -6.84 -25.56
C SER A 411 -14.63 -5.39 -25.97
N SER A 412 -13.49 -4.81 -25.56
CA SER A 412 -13.11 -3.48 -26.03
C SER A 412 -11.79 -3.56 -26.77
N THR A 413 -11.80 -3.19 -28.03
CA THR A 413 -10.62 -2.78 -28.78
C THR A 413 -10.14 -1.45 -28.21
N ILE A 414 -9.26 -1.51 -27.21
CA ILE A 414 -8.60 -0.31 -26.69
C ILE A 414 -7.55 0.10 -27.74
N PRO A 415 -7.56 1.37 -28.20
CA PRO A 415 -6.54 1.83 -29.13
C PRO A 415 -5.14 1.62 -28.57
N LEU A 416 -4.22 1.10 -29.40
CA LEU A 416 -2.81 0.90 -29.04
C LEU A 416 -2.20 2.17 -28.42
N SER A 417 -2.53 3.35 -28.97
CA SER A 417 -2.07 4.65 -28.49
C SER A 417 -2.45 4.94 -27.02
N LEU A 418 -3.55 4.40 -26.52
CA LEU A 418 -3.91 4.55 -25.10
C LEU A 418 -3.16 3.55 -24.23
N ARG A 419 -3.05 2.30 -24.69
CA ARG A 419 -2.26 1.27 -24.00
C ARG A 419 -0.82 1.72 -23.81
N GLU A 420 -0.20 2.27 -24.86
CA GLU A 420 1.15 2.83 -24.81
C GLU A 420 1.30 3.97 -23.80
N ARG A 421 0.28 4.82 -23.63
CA ARG A 421 0.32 5.97 -22.68
C ARG A 421 -0.01 5.60 -21.24
N ILE A 422 -0.71 4.51 -20.99
CA ILE A 422 -0.96 4.02 -19.64
C ILE A 422 0.29 3.34 -19.06
N GLY A 423 1.12 2.74 -19.93
CA GLY A 423 2.37 2.09 -19.55
C GLY A 423 2.20 0.91 -18.60
N SER A 424 3.28 0.14 -18.45
CA SER A 424 3.42 -0.90 -17.44
C SER A 424 3.84 -0.30 -16.09
N PRO A 425 3.51 -0.94 -14.96
CA PRO A 425 4.16 -0.65 -13.67
C PRO A 425 5.68 -0.74 -13.73
N GLN A 426 6.24 -1.55 -14.65
CA GLN A 426 7.69 -1.70 -14.84
C GLN A 426 8.30 -0.54 -15.62
N ASP A 427 7.55 0.10 -16.52
CA ASP A 427 7.99 1.26 -17.32
C ASP A 427 7.84 2.60 -16.57
N ARG A 428 7.23 2.59 -15.38
CA ARG A 428 7.07 3.79 -14.53
C ARG A 428 8.38 4.25 -13.88
N ASP A 429 9.45 3.47 -14.05
CA ASP A 429 10.76 3.67 -13.44
C ASP A 429 11.82 4.26 -14.40
N ALA A 430 11.46 4.61 -15.63
CA ALA A 430 12.37 5.19 -16.61
C ALA A 430 12.67 6.68 -16.36
#